data_b4e750e397be33609e2e3dbc9fef1b58
#
_entry.id   b4e750e397be33609e2e3dbc9fef1b58
#
_cell.length_a   1.000
_cell.length_b   1.000
_cell.length_c   1.000
_cell.angle_alpha   90.00
_cell.angle_beta   90.00
_cell.angle_gamma   90.00
#
_symmetry.space_group_name_H-M   'P 1'
#
loop_
_entity.id
_entity.type
_entity.pdbx_description
1 polymer ?
#
loop_
_entity_poly.entity_id
_entity_poly.type
_entity_poly.pdbx_seq_one_letter_code
_entity_poly.pdbx_strand_id
1 'polypeptide(L)'
;MKKWVFGCAMALVITSCDNKKFSIQGRVADADGQVLYLESLAVNGTELLDSVELDKDGRFKFKYHAPQYPEFYQLRLDKSIIHLAIDSTETLNLSANAADFANGYELTGSDECEKMRIVAQESAKLKKRIDELSRAMSSNSDRVDDL
;
A
#
# COMPACT_ATOMS: atom_id res chain seq x y z
N MET A 1 38.94 50.78 -35.17
CA MET A 1 37.69 49.97 -35.32
C MET A 1 37.68 48.98 -34.20
N LYS A 2 36.91 49.29 -33.12
CA LYS A 2 36.78 48.42 -31.92
C LYS A 2 35.53 47.58 -32.11
N LYS A 3 35.70 46.23 -32.22
CA LYS A 3 34.61 45.28 -32.25
C LYS A 3 34.24 44.94 -30.80
N TRP A 4 33.06 45.33 -30.39
CA TRP A 4 32.45 44.95 -29.12
C TRP A 4 31.77 43.57 -29.31
N VAL A 5 32.29 42.56 -28.60
CA VAL A 5 31.64 41.22 -28.51
C VAL A 5 30.77 41.25 -27.25
N PHE A 6 29.47 41.33 -27.44
CA PHE A 6 28.49 41.14 -26.38
C PHE A 6 28.38 39.64 -26.09
N GLY A 7 29.00 39.22 -25.01
CA GLY A 7 28.82 37.88 -24.44
C GLY A 7 27.44 37.79 -23.78
N CYS A 8 26.50 37.10 -24.41
CA CYS A 8 25.21 36.77 -23.80
C CYS A 8 25.43 35.61 -22.82
N ALA A 9 25.52 35.95 -21.52
CA ALA A 9 25.54 34.94 -20.44
C ALA A 9 24.12 34.37 -20.29
N MET A 10 23.88 33.22 -20.89
CA MET A 10 22.65 32.46 -20.77
C MET A 10 22.67 31.79 -19.37
N ALA A 11 21.99 32.42 -18.42
CA ALA A 11 21.77 31.85 -17.10
C ALA A 11 20.86 30.62 -17.23
N LEU A 12 21.43 29.43 -17.12
CA LEU A 12 20.72 28.17 -16.94
C LEU A 12 20.03 28.21 -15.59
N VAL A 13 18.75 28.56 -15.55
CA VAL A 13 17.88 28.35 -14.41
C VAL A 13 17.65 26.85 -14.31
N ILE A 14 18.45 26.16 -13.52
CA ILE A 14 18.17 24.79 -13.10
C ILE A 14 16.97 24.88 -12.15
N THR A 15 15.77 24.73 -12.67
CA THR A 15 14.61 24.41 -11.86
C THR A 15 14.86 23.02 -11.25
N SER A 16 15.33 23.01 -10.00
CA SER A 16 15.36 21.80 -9.20
C SER A 16 13.92 21.34 -9.00
N CYS A 17 13.43 20.49 -9.89
CA CYS A 17 12.23 19.70 -9.61
C CYS A 17 12.55 18.87 -8.36
N ASP A 18 11.89 19.16 -7.27
CA ASP A 18 11.94 18.37 -6.05
C ASP A 18 11.32 16.99 -6.35
N ASN A 19 12.17 16.08 -6.84
CA ASN A 19 11.78 14.74 -7.28
C ASN A 19 11.67 13.77 -6.09
N LYS A 20 11.18 14.25 -4.96
CA LYS A 20 10.89 13.41 -3.81
C LYS A 20 9.77 12.45 -4.18
N LYS A 21 10.09 11.16 -4.21
CA LYS A 21 9.14 10.09 -4.53
C LYS A 21 9.27 8.97 -3.51
N PHE A 22 8.16 8.42 -3.11
CA PHE A 22 8.15 7.11 -2.47
C PHE A 22 7.99 6.01 -3.51
N SER A 23 8.33 4.80 -3.13
CA SER A 23 8.16 3.61 -3.97
C SER A 23 7.54 2.49 -3.18
N ILE A 24 6.64 1.74 -3.81
CA ILE A 24 6.10 0.49 -3.28
C ILE A 24 6.39 -0.57 -4.33
N GLN A 25 7.14 -1.59 -3.97
CA GLN A 25 7.51 -2.66 -4.88
C GLN A 25 7.44 -4.02 -4.20
N GLY A 26 7.34 -5.07 -4.99
CA GLY A 26 7.30 -6.40 -4.42
C GLY A 26 6.69 -7.44 -5.33
N ARG A 27 6.07 -8.44 -4.70
CA ARG A 27 5.46 -9.56 -5.38
C ARG A 27 4.14 -9.97 -4.70
N VAL A 28 3.14 -10.25 -5.53
CA VAL A 28 1.91 -10.93 -5.12
C VAL A 28 1.84 -12.28 -5.83
N ALA A 29 2.04 -13.36 -5.09
CA ALA A 29 1.94 -14.71 -5.64
C ALA A 29 0.49 -15.07 -5.98
N ASP A 30 0.30 -15.93 -6.97
CA ASP A 30 -1.00 -16.47 -7.40
C ASP A 30 -2.00 -15.38 -7.82
N ALA A 31 -1.50 -14.30 -8.43
CA ALA A 31 -2.29 -13.13 -8.86
C ALA A 31 -2.25 -12.88 -10.37
N ASP A 32 -1.90 -13.88 -11.19
CA ASP A 32 -1.79 -13.75 -12.66
C ASP A 32 -3.11 -13.22 -13.26
N GLY A 33 -3.00 -12.15 -14.06
CA GLY A 33 -4.13 -11.46 -14.68
C GLY A 33 -4.98 -10.60 -13.76
N GLN A 34 -4.65 -10.50 -12.46
CA GLN A 34 -5.33 -9.59 -11.53
C GLN A 34 -4.73 -8.20 -11.58
N VAL A 35 -5.54 -7.17 -11.32
CA VAL A 35 -5.08 -5.79 -11.29
C VAL A 35 -4.86 -5.35 -9.85
N LEU A 36 -3.65 -4.90 -9.56
CA LEU A 36 -3.29 -4.26 -8.30
C LEU A 36 -3.40 -2.75 -8.45
N TYR A 37 -4.13 -2.12 -7.54
CA TYR A 37 -4.35 -0.67 -7.52
C TYR A 37 -3.58 -0.03 -6.38
N LEU A 38 -3.00 1.15 -6.64
CA LEU A 38 -2.51 2.08 -5.63
C LEU A 38 -3.50 3.23 -5.51
N GLU A 39 -4.01 3.47 -4.33
CA GLU A 39 -5.03 4.48 -4.06
C GLU A 39 -4.62 5.33 -2.86
N SER A 40 -4.95 6.63 -2.86
CA SER A 40 -4.84 7.52 -1.70
C SER A 40 -6.15 7.59 -0.94
N LEU A 41 -6.07 7.72 0.38
CA LEU A 41 -7.22 7.88 1.26
C LEU A 41 -7.34 9.36 1.66
N ALA A 42 -8.20 10.09 0.96
CA ALA A 42 -8.50 11.49 1.24
C ALA A 42 -9.77 11.63 2.09
N VAL A 43 -9.97 12.80 2.68
CA VAL A 43 -11.17 13.11 3.47
C VAL A 43 -12.47 12.94 2.66
N ASN A 44 -12.40 13.16 1.36
CA ASN A 44 -13.55 13.09 0.44
C ASN A 44 -13.73 11.70 -0.21
N GLY A 45 -12.93 10.71 0.16
CA GLY A 45 -12.97 9.36 -0.38
C GLY A 45 -11.61 8.85 -0.85
N THR A 46 -11.66 7.78 -1.62
CA THR A 46 -10.48 7.11 -2.18
C THR A 46 -10.22 7.59 -3.61
N GLU A 47 -8.98 7.95 -3.90
CA GLU A 47 -8.53 8.39 -5.23
C GLU A 47 -7.56 7.36 -5.80
N LEU A 48 -7.81 6.92 -7.03
CA LEU A 48 -6.90 6.03 -7.76
C LEU A 48 -5.67 6.82 -8.24
N LEU A 49 -4.48 6.37 -7.85
CA LEU A 49 -3.21 6.97 -8.24
C LEU A 49 -2.53 6.22 -9.38
N ASP A 50 -2.54 4.88 -9.31
CA ASP A 50 -1.87 4.01 -10.28
C ASP A 50 -2.45 2.60 -10.24
N SER A 51 -2.19 1.80 -11.29
CA SER A 51 -2.58 0.40 -11.34
C SER A 51 -1.64 -0.41 -12.21
N VAL A 52 -1.52 -1.71 -11.91
CA VAL A 52 -0.73 -2.66 -12.69
C VAL A 52 -1.46 -3.99 -12.80
N GLU A 53 -1.52 -4.55 -14.00
CA GLU A 53 -1.92 -5.93 -14.21
C GLU A 53 -0.75 -6.84 -13.87
N LEU A 54 -0.97 -7.78 -12.96
CA LEU A 54 0.06 -8.70 -12.48
C LEU A 54 0.21 -9.86 -13.46
N ASP A 55 1.44 -10.18 -13.77
CA ASP A 55 1.82 -11.36 -14.56
C ASP A 55 2.03 -12.59 -13.66
N LYS A 56 2.49 -13.69 -14.26
CA LYS A 56 2.79 -14.96 -13.57
C LYS A 56 3.84 -14.82 -12.47
N ASP A 57 4.76 -13.86 -12.62
CA ASP A 57 5.76 -13.56 -11.58
C ASP A 57 5.15 -12.77 -10.43
N GLY A 58 4.03 -12.07 -10.65
CA GLY A 58 3.31 -11.26 -9.69
C GLY A 58 4.11 -10.04 -9.23
N ARG A 59 5.12 -9.62 -9.99
CA ARG A 59 5.99 -8.49 -9.62
C ARG A 59 5.32 -7.17 -9.97
N PHE A 60 5.49 -6.19 -9.07
CA PHE A 60 4.99 -4.85 -9.28
C PHE A 60 5.94 -3.78 -8.73
N LYS A 61 5.77 -2.55 -9.23
CA LYS A 61 6.44 -1.38 -8.71
C LYS A 61 5.62 -0.13 -8.99
N PHE A 62 5.18 0.54 -7.93
CA PHE A 62 4.64 1.88 -7.97
C PHE A 62 5.70 2.90 -7.56
N LYS A 63 5.63 4.09 -8.15
CA LYS A 63 6.47 5.21 -7.78
C LYS A 63 5.66 6.49 -7.89
N TYR A 64 5.43 7.16 -6.77
CA TYR A 64 4.58 8.34 -6.69
C TYR A 64 5.25 9.46 -5.90
N HIS A 65 4.72 10.68 -6.01
CA HIS A 65 5.26 11.82 -5.27
C HIS A 65 5.12 11.60 -3.77
N ALA A 66 6.20 11.87 -3.03
CA ALA A 66 6.15 11.81 -1.57
C ALA A 66 5.24 12.92 -1.04
N PRO A 67 4.38 12.62 -0.05
CA PRO A 67 3.52 13.61 0.55
C PRO A 67 4.33 14.63 1.38
N GLN A 68 3.75 15.83 1.60
CA GLN A 68 4.36 16.85 2.47
C GLN A 68 4.14 16.57 3.96
N TYR A 69 3.11 15.82 4.28
CA TYR A 69 2.70 15.38 5.62
C TYR A 69 2.36 13.90 5.56
N PRO A 70 2.37 13.17 6.69
CA PRO A 70 1.93 11.78 6.71
C PRO A 70 0.54 11.60 6.10
N GLU A 71 0.43 10.76 5.10
CA GLU A 71 -0.81 10.46 4.39
C GLU A 71 -1.05 8.95 4.37
N PHE A 72 -2.33 8.58 4.24
CA PHE A 72 -2.73 7.20 4.13
C PHE A 72 -2.97 6.81 2.68
N TYR A 73 -2.48 5.63 2.35
CA TYR A 73 -2.65 5.00 1.05
C TYR A 73 -3.18 3.58 1.25
N GLN A 74 -3.61 2.96 0.18
CA GLN A 74 -3.94 1.55 0.17
C GLN A 74 -3.52 0.87 -1.13
N LEU A 75 -3.15 -0.41 -0.99
CA LEU A 75 -3.07 -1.34 -2.10
C LEU A 75 -4.34 -2.17 -2.12
N ARG A 76 -5.03 -2.21 -3.25
CA ARG A 76 -6.25 -3.01 -3.42
C ARG A 76 -6.05 -4.05 -4.52
N LEU A 77 -6.35 -5.30 -4.17
CA LEU A 77 -6.44 -6.44 -5.08
C LEU A 77 -7.86 -7.01 -4.98
N ASP A 78 -8.65 -6.85 -6.03
CA ASP A 78 -10.10 -7.13 -6.01
C ASP A 78 -10.81 -6.43 -4.83
N LYS A 79 -11.25 -7.18 -3.81
CA LYS A 79 -11.91 -6.67 -2.59
C LYS A 79 -10.98 -6.61 -1.38
N SER A 80 -9.77 -7.11 -1.50
CA SER A 80 -8.78 -7.17 -0.42
C SER A 80 -7.92 -5.93 -0.40
N ILE A 81 -7.67 -5.38 0.79
CA ILE A 81 -6.99 -4.09 0.98
C ILE A 81 -5.88 -4.21 2.00
N ILE A 82 -4.73 -3.61 1.68
CA ILE A 82 -3.62 -3.36 2.60
C ILE A 82 -3.49 -1.85 2.78
N HIS A 83 -3.60 -1.37 4.01
CA HIS A 83 -3.41 0.04 4.34
C HIS A 83 -1.95 0.37 4.59
N LEU A 84 -1.52 1.56 4.15
CA LEU A 84 -0.17 2.08 4.27
C LEU A 84 -0.20 3.50 4.83
N ALA A 85 0.78 3.85 5.65
CA ALA A 85 1.04 5.22 6.08
C ALA A 85 2.41 5.64 5.54
N ILE A 86 2.46 6.70 4.77
CA ILE A 86 3.68 7.20 4.11
C ILE A 86 3.88 8.66 4.48
N ASP A 87 5.07 9.00 4.96
CA ASP A 87 5.41 10.36 5.40
C ASP A 87 6.57 10.98 4.62
N SER A 88 7.29 10.18 3.83
CA SER A 88 8.54 10.61 3.19
C SER A 88 8.86 9.84 1.91
N THR A 89 10.11 9.91 1.49
CA THR A 89 10.65 9.21 0.30
C THR A 89 11.02 7.75 0.59
N GLU A 90 10.14 7.01 1.20
CA GLU A 90 10.35 5.63 1.59
C GLU A 90 10.35 4.67 0.40
N THR A 91 10.96 3.51 0.60
CA THR A 91 10.83 2.37 -0.32
C THR A 91 10.28 1.18 0.43
N LEU A 92 9.01 0.90 0.20
CA LEU A 92 8.30 -0.23 0.78
C LEU A 92 8.51 -1.49 -0.08
N ASN A 93 8.79 -2.61 0.58
CA ASN A 93 8.89 -3.91 -0.07
C ASN A 93 7.77 -4.81 0.46
N LEU A 94 6.89 -5.25 -0.43
CA LEU A 94 5.74 -6.09 -0.12
C LEU A 94 5.92 -7.51 -0.69
N SER A 95 5.59 -8.51 0.13
CA SER A 95 5.39 -9.88 -0.31
C SER A 95 4.03 -10.38 0.18
N ALA A 96 3.18 -10.82 -0.73
CA ALA A 96 1.83 -11.28 -0.42
C ALA A 96 1.42 -12.46 -1.31
N ASN A 97 0.31 -13.10 -0.95
CA ASN A 97 -0.38 -14.08 -1.79
C ASN A 97 -1.81 -13.60 -2.06
N ALA A 98 -2.31 -13.76 -3.27
CA ALA A 98 -3.65 -13.30 -3.64
C ALA A 98 -4.76 -13.92 -2.78
N ALA A 99 -4.59 -15.18 -2.34
CA ALA A 99 -5.58 -15.88 -1.52
C ALA A 99 -5.74 -15.30 -0.10
N ASP A 100 -4.71 -14.63 0.44
CA ASP A 100 -4.74 -14.01 1.78
C ASP A 100 -4.08 -12.62 1.76
N PHE A 101 -4.37 -11.85 0.74
CA PHE A 101 -3.72 -10.57 0.46
C PHE A 101 -3.77 -9.59 1.63
N ALA A 102 -4.93 -9.48 2.28
CA ALA A 102 -5.13 -8.50 3.35
C ALA A 102 -4.51 -8.89 4.70
N ASN A 103 -4.27 -10.19 4.98
CA ASN A 103 -3.84 -10.63 6.31
C ASN A 103 -2.48 -11.34 6.31
N GLY A 104 -2.13 -12.04 5.23
CA GLY A 104 -0.92 -12.86 5.13
C GLY A 104 0.26 -12.19 4.44
N TYR A 105 0.33 -10.86 4.42
CA TYR A 105 1.43 -10.15 3.76
C TYR A 105 2.59 -9.83 4.71
N GLU A 106 3.77 -9.71 4.12
CA GLU A 106 4.97 -9.14 4.74
C GLU A 106 5.26 -7.78 4.13
N LEU A 107 5.65 -6.82 4.95
CA LEU A 107 5.97 -5.46 4.52
C LEU A 107 7.18 -4.97 5.29
N THR A 108 8.15 -4.38 4.58
CA THR A 108 9.36 -3.80 5.16
C THR A 108 9.68 -2.46 4.49
N GLY A 109 10.49 -1.62 5.16
CA GLY A 109 10.97 -0.36 4.62
C GLY A 109 10.28 0.89 5.18
N SER A 110 9.34 0.71 6.12
CA SER A 110 8.74 1.80 6.92
C SER A 110 8.30 1.24 8.27
N ASP A 111 8.77 1.83 9.34
CA ASP A 111 8.44 1.43 10.71
C ASP A 111 6.94 1.60 10.99
N GLU A 112 6.32 2.65 10.44
CA GLU A 112 4.89 2.94 10.60
C GLU A 112 4.04 1.88 9.91
N CYS A 113 4.38 1.54 8.67
CA CYS A 113 3.69 0.49 7.91
C CYS A 113 3.87 -0.88 8.55
N GLU A 114 5.05 -1.20 9.09
CA GLU A 114 5.30 -2.46 9.79
C GLU A 114 4.46 -2.56 11.07
N LYS A 115 4.35 -1.49 11.85
CA LYS A 115 3.46 -1.42 13.02
C LYS A 115 1.99 -1.58 12.63
N MET A 116 1.54 -0.90 11.58
CA MET A 116 0.18 -1.04 11.05
C MET A 116 -0.12 -2.48 10.63
N ARG A 117 0.82 -3.14 9.96
CA ARG A 117 0.70 -4.55 9.58
C ARG A 117 0.50 -5.45 10.79
N ILE A 118 1.33 -5.28 11.82
CA ILE A 118 1.22 -6.07 13.06
C ILE A 118 -0.16 -5.89 13.70
N VAL A 119 -0.63 -4.66 13.84
CA VAL A 119 -1.95 -4.36 14.41
C VAL A 119 -3.08 -4.97 13.57
N ALA A 120 -3.01 -4.87 12.25
CA ALA A 120 -4.00 -5.43 11.35
C ALA A 120 -4.07 -6.95 11.46
N GLN A 121 -2.92 -7.63 11.45
CA GLN A 121 -2.84 -9.09 11.55
C GLN A 121 -3.30 -9.61 12.91
N GLU A 122 -2.94 -8.95 14.02
CA GLU A 122 -3.42 -9.33 15.35
C GLU A 122 -4.93 -9.10 15.51
N SER A 123 -5.44 -7.99 14.94
CA SER A 123 -6.88 -7.71 14.91
C SER A 123 -7.66 -8.77 14.13
N ALA A 124 -7.13 -9.21 12.98
CA ALA A 124 -7.74 -10.28 12.18
C ALA A 124 -7.77 -11.63 12.93
N LYS A 125 -6.68 -11.98 13.62
CA LYS A 125 -6.61 -13.18 14.47
C LYS A 125 -7.63 -13.13 15.61
N LEU A 126 -7.73 -11.98 16.29
CA LEU A 126 -8.69 -11.78 17.38
C LEU A 126 -10.13 -11.91 16.88
N LYS A 127 -10.45 -11.27 15.75
CA LYS A 127 -11.79 -11.39 15.14
C LYS A 127 -12.14 -12.85 14.83
N LYS A 128 -11.22 -13.59 14.20
CA LYS A 128 -11.43 -15.02 13.92
C LYS A 128 -11.71 -15.81 15.20
N ARG A 129 -10.99 -15.53 16.28
CA ARG A 129 -11.19 -16.19 17.57
C ARG A 129 -12.54 -15.88 18.19
N ILE A 130 -13.00 -14.63 18.10
CA ILE A 130 -14.33 -14.21 18.56
C ILE A 130 -15.42 -14.93 17.76
N ASP A 131 -15.28 -15.01 16.43
CA ASP A 131 -16.24 -15.70 15.57
C ASP A 131 -16.32 -17.21 15.89
N GLU A 132 -15.19 -17.86 16.15
CA GLU A 132 -15.13 -19.27 16.56
C GLU A 132 -15.84 -19.49 17.90
N LEU A 133 -15.58 -18.64 18.91
CA LEU A 133 -16.22 -18.72 20.22
C LEU A 133 -17.73 -18.47 20.13
N SER A 134 -18.16 -17.48 19.33
CA SER A 134 -19.57 -17.18 19.14
C SER A 134 -20.33 -18.36 18.52
N ARG A 135 -19.73 -19.03 17.53
CA ARG A 135 -20.33 -20.24 16.94
C ARG A 135 -20.41 -21.39 17.94
N ALA A 136 -19.35 -21.60 18.75
CA ALA A 136 -19.34 -22.64 19.78
C ALA A 136 -20.40 -22.38 20.87
N MET A 137 -20.63 -21.13 21.23
CA MET A 137 -21.68 -20.77 22.20
C MET A 137 -23.08 -21.01 21.62
N SER A 138 -23.33 -20.60 20.36
CA SER A 138 -24.62 -20.84 19.71
C SER A 138 -24.94 -22.33 19.60
N SER A 139 -23.97 -23.15 19.21
CA SER A 139 -24.16 -24.61 19.10
C SER A 139 -24.40 -25.31 20.43
N ASN A 140 -23.91 -24.74 21.55
CA ASN A 140 -24.20 -25.25 22.88
C ASN A 140 -25.59 -24.81 23.41
N SER A 141 -26.04 -23.61 23.04
CA SER A 141 -27.38 -23.12 23.39
C SER A 141 -28.48 -24.01 22.79
N ASP A 142 -28.32 -24.36 21.50
CA ASP A 142 -29.30 -25.22 20.81
C ASP A 142 -29.39 -26.63 21.42
N ARG A 143 -28.34 -27.09 22.09
CA ARG A 143 -28.32 -28.39 22.81
C ARG A 143 -29.05 -28.36 24.16
N VAL A 144 -29.17 -27.20 24.77
CA VAL A 144 -29.83 -27.05 26.07
C VAL A 144 -31.36 -26.95 25.91
N ASP A 145 -31.81 -26.43 24.78
CA ASP A 145 -33.25 -26.31 24.48
C ASP A 145 -33.91 -27.65 24.04
N ASP A 146 -33.10 -28.69 23.75
CA ASP A 146 -33.56 -30.05 23.38
C ASP A 146 -33.66 -31.03 24.58
N LEU A 147 -33.43 -30.55 25.82
CA LEU A 147 -33.54 -31.34 27.07
C LEU A 147 -34.73 -30.90 27.90
#